data_22df509c2e944077ede7a9d9ff3bff42
#
_entry.id   22df509c2e944077ede7a9d9ff3bff42
#
_cell.length_a   1.000
_cell.length_b   1.000
_cell.length_c   1.000
_cell.angle_alpha   90.00
_cell.angle_beta   90.00
_cell.angle_gamma   90.00
#
_symmetry.space_group_name_H-M   'P 1'
#
loop_
_entity.id
_entity.type
_entity.pdbx_description
1 polymer ?
#
loop_
_entity_poly.entity_id
_entity_poly.type
_entity_poly.pdbx_seq_one_letter_code
_entity_poly.pdbx_strand_id
1 'polypeptide(L)'
;MHFRWFLLCILLVLLPGRAFPADGWMTAYDSSGFLRTPRYDASVEYCKRLAGASPWARYTPFGRSPQGRDLPLLIVSSDRAFTPAAAAKTGKPIVLIQAGIHAGEIDGKDAGLALLRDMLIRKQSADLLDSVIILFVPIFNVDGHERFGPYNRINQNGPAEMGWRTTARNLNLNRDYMKADALEMRAMLSLFTSWLPDLYVDCHVTDGIDFQYDVTYTTELGPNIPRAVSGWMQDTLLARVLPAVEASGHRIFWYIFPREELDLSKGMQSGAASPRFSTGYAALQNRPSLLIETHMLKPYRVRVEATYHLLKAVLRVLHSHGRELRHLVHNADRVVAGSAEGSFEPLRFGIGKAFHTRRFLGIRPRTEPSAISGGTRLVYTGEGLELDVPFYDEITVEDSVAVPRAYIVPPEWTFVPELLRTHGIRFERLSSGRTVEVDSYRFGNVQCASRPYEGRQAATYTAIPVHEQRSYPAGSLVIPMNQRAARVAVHLFEPRSGDSFLAWGMFNSIFEQKEYAEKYVMETVGKQMLEEQPELRKEFDMLVAADSAFAGSPGLRLNWLYLRSPWVDKKLNVYPVGRLVGKM
;
A
#
# COMPACT_ATOMS: atom_id res chain seq x y z
N MET A 1 -3.71 -81.06 19.73
CA MET A 1 -3.82 -79.88 18.87
C MET A 1 -3.31 -78.71 19.67
N HIS A 2 -2.07 -78.23 19.43
CA HIS A 2 -1.40 -77.20 20.16
C HIS A 2 -1.48 -75.90 19.34
N PHE A 3 -2.16 -74.86 19.82
CA PHE A 3 -2.22 -73.53 19.23
C PHE A 3 -1.07 -72.69 19.85
N ARG A 4 -0.08 -72.34 19.02
CA ARG A 4 1.01 -71.46 19.43
C ARG A 4 0.61 -70.01 19.08
N TRP A 5 0.52 -69.13 20.10
CA TRP A 5 0.39 -67.70 19.94
C TRP A 5 1.78 -67.09 19.68
N PHE A 6 1.92 -66.40 18.54
CA PHE A 6 3.07 -65.54 18.25
C PHE A 6 2.76 -64.12 18.76
N LEU A 7 3.44 -63.70 19.82
CA LEU A 7 3.45 -62.30 20.26
C LEU A 7 4.41 -61.51 19.34
N LEU A 8 3.88 -60.59 18.57
CA LEU A 8 4.65 -59.63 17.77
C LEU A 8 4.94 -58.43 18.69
N CYS A 9 6.16 -58.31 19.20
CA CYS A 9 6.63 -57.12 19.90
C CYS A 9 6.94 -56.03 18.85
N ILE A 10 6.08 -55.02 18.74
CA ILE A 10 6.38 -53.78 18.01
C ILE A 10 7.32 -52.95 18.87
N LEU A 11 8.58 -52.89 18.48
CA LEU A 11 9.58 -51.98 19.07
C LEU A 11 9.31 -50.56 18.54
N LEU A 12 8.62 -49.73 19.36
CA LEU A 12 8.53 -48.30 19.09
C LEU A 12 9.90 -47.68 19.33
N VAL A 13 10.64 -47.41 18.26
CA VAL A 13 11.86 -46.58 18.32
C VAL A 13 11.42 -45.13 18.56
N LEU A 14 11.39 -44.72 19.83
CA LEU A 14 11.32 -43.33 20.23
C LEU A 14 12.63 -42.65 19.79
N LEU A 15 12.63 -42.00 18.62
CA LEU A 15 13.67 -41.05 18.28
C LEU A 15 13.68 -39.96 19.35
N PRO A 16 14.84 -39.68 19.99
CA PRO A 16 14.91 -38.59 20.96
C PRO A 16 14.61 -37.29 20.22
N GLY A 17 13.42 -36.72 20.45
CA GLY A 17 13.14 -35.35 20.11
C GLY A 17 14.24 -34.51 20.70
N ARG A 18 14.95 -33.71 19.89
CA ARG A 18 15.89 -32.70 20.37
C ARG A 18 15.13 -31.78 21.31
N ALA A 19 15.21 -32.05 22.61
CA ALA A 19 14.80 -31.11 23.63
C ALA A 19 15.71 -29.89 23.46
N PHE A 20 15.17 -28.82 22.87
CA PHE A 20 15.82 -27.52 22.95
C PHE A 20 15.94 -27.16 24.43
N PRO A 21 17.09 -26.71 24.89
CA PRO A 21 17.19 -26.20 26.25
C PRO A 21 16.13 -25.09 26.38
N ALA A 22 15.29 -25.19 27.41
CA ALA A 22 14.32 -24.14 27.74
C ALA A 22 15.10 -22.94 28.28
N ASP A 23 15.75 -22.20 27.35
CA ASP A 23 16.23 -20.88 27.67
C ASP A 23 14.98 -20.03 27.88
N GLY A 24 14.94 -19.17 28.87
CA GLY A 24 13.78 -18.32 29.18
C GLY A 24 13.39 -17.35 28.02
N TRP A 25 13.85 -17.59 26.79
CA TRP A 25 13.67 -16.77 25.59
C TRP A 25 12.77 -17.41 24.53
N MET A 26 12.08 -18.48 24.85
CA MET A 26 11.05 -19.02 23.96
C MET A 26 9.95 -17.97 23.74
N THR A 27 9.52 -17.78 22.49
CA THR A 27 8.34 -16.97 22.18
C THR A 27 7.06 -17.75 22.54
N ALA A 28 5.92 -17.07 22.59
CA ALA A 28 4.63 -17.76 22.76
C ALA A 28 4.35 -18.71 21.60
N TYR A 29 4.82 -18.39 20.40
CA TYR A 29 4.79 -19.26 19.23
C TYR A 29 5.57 -20.58 19.49
N ASP A 30 6.83 -20.48 19.95
CA ASP A 30 7.64 -21.66 20.26
C ASP A 30 7.02 -22.52 21.38
N SER A 31 6.60 -21.88 22.48
CA SER A 31 6.10 -22.58 23.68
C SER A 31 4.74 -23.24 23.50
N SER A 32 3.95 -22.78 22.50
CA SER A 32 2.66 -23.37 22.14
C SER A 32 2.76 -24.58 21.20
N GLY A 33 3.97 -25.02 20.86
CA GLY A 33 4.16 -26.03 19.80
C GLY A 33 3.80 -25.50 18.40
N PHE A 34 4.01 -24.21 18.19
CA PHE A 34 3.79 -23.52 16.90
C PHE A 34 2.31 -23.36 16.51
N LEU A 35 1.40 -23.34 17.50
CA LEU A 35 -0.05 -23.27 17.26
C LEU A 35 -0.65 -21.89 17.59
N ARG A 36 0.02 -21.09 18.39
CA ARG A 36 -0.51 -19.82 18.92
C ARG A 36 0.45 -18.67 18.66
N THR A 37 -0.12 -17.48 18.54
CA THR A 37 0.60 -16.22 18.46
C THR A 37 0.37 -15.41 19.74
N PRO A 38 1.36 -14.62 20.23
CA PRO A 38 1.16 -13.79 21.41
C PRO A 38 0.20 -12.63 21.11
N ARG A 39 -0.58 -12.23 22.11
CA ARG A 39 -1.36 -11.00 22.09
C ARG A 39 -0.47 -9.76 22.17
N TYR A 40 -1.07 -8.58 22.01
CA TYR A 40 -0.37 -7.30 21.97
C TYR A 40 0.56 -7.10 23.18
N ASP A 41 0.03 -7.19 24.39
CA ASP A 41 0.83 -6.94 25.61
C ASP A 41 2.03 -7.88 25.73
N ALA A 42 1.84 -9.18 25.45
CA ALA A 42 2.91 -10.16 25.47
C ALA A 42 3.96 -9.91 24.37
N SER A 43 3.54 -9.46 23.20
CA SER A 43 4.44 -9.10 22.10
C SER A 43 5.27 -7.86 22.45
N VAL A 44 4.64 -6.82 23.00
CA VAL A 44 5.30 -5.59 23.45
C VAL A 44 6.28 -5.88 24.59
N GLU A 45 5.87 -6.68 25.58
CA GLU A 45 6.74 -7.05 26.69
C GLU A 45 7.96 -7.86 26.20
N TYR A 46 7.76 -8.74 25.22
CA TYR A 46 8.87 -9.47 24.63
C TYR A 46 9.86 -8.54 23.90
N CYS A 47 9.37 -7.54 23.15
CA CYS A 47 10.21 -6.51 22.56
C CYS A 47 11.00 -5.72 23.61
N LYS A 48 10.36 -5.32 24.72
CA LYS A 48 11.03 -4.63 25.84
C LYS A 48 12.10 -5.50 26.49
N ARG A 49 11.82 -6.79 26.68
CA ARG A 49 12.80 -7.76 27.21
C ARG A 49 14.02 -7.88 26.30
N LEU A 50 13.83 -8.00 24.97
CA LEU A 50 14.93 -8.04 24.00
C LEU A 50 15.78 -6.77 24.08
N ALA A 51 15.13 -5.60 24.17
CA ALA A 51 15.81 -4.31 24.31
C ALA A 51 16.55 -4.16 25.64
N GLY A 52 16.00 -4.70 26.74
CA GLY A 52 16.66 -4.70 28.06
C GLY A 52 17.85 -5.65 28.15
N ALA A 53 17.84 -6.74 27.37
CA ALA A 53 18.89 -7.76 27.41
C ALA A 53 20.05 -7.52 26.42
N SER A 54 19.88 -6.61 25.47
CA SER A 54 20.90 -6.32 24.46
C SER A 54 21.13 -4.82 24.29
N PRO A 55 22.38 -4.32 24.39
CA PRO A 55 22.67 -2.92 24.13
C PRO A 55 22.47 -2.51 22.67
N TRP A 56 22.26 -3.46 21.77
CA TRP A 56 22.05 -3.25 20.33
C TRP A 56 20.56 -3.06 19.97
N ALA A 57 19.68 -3.16 20.94
CA ALA A 57 18.24 -3.00 20.72
C ALA A 57 17.66 -1.86 21.56
N ARG A 58 16.67 -1.15 21.01
CA ARG A 58 15.86 -0.16 21.71
C ARG A 58 14.40 -0.33 21.33
N TYR A 59 13.54 -0.51 22.34
CA TYR A 59 12.10 -0.40 22.17
C TYR A 59 11.66 1.06 22.28
N THR A 60 10.84 1.51 21.34
CA THR A 60 10.19 2.83 21.39
C THR A 60 8.88 2.78 20.61
N PRO A 61 7.78 3.36 21.10
CA PRO A 61 6.59 3.52 20.30
C PRO A 61 6.82 4.64 19.25
N PHE A 62 6.27 4.46 18.04
CA PHE A 62 6.33 5.47 16.99
C PHE A 62 5.02 6.22 16.80
N GLY A 63 3.99 5.90 17.56
CA GLY A 63 2.68 6.54 17.54
C GLY A 63 1.72 5.86 18.52
N ARG A 64 0.45 6.25 18.43
CA ARG A 64 -0.63 5.71 19.26
C ARG A 64 -1.89 5.50 18.42
N SER A 65 -2.56 4.36 18.63
CA SER A 65 -3.81 4.02 17.95
C SER A 65 -5.02 4.79 18.52
N PRO A 66 -6.18 4.81 17.84
CA PRO A 66 -7.40 5.42 18.34
C PRO A 66 -7.88 4.85 19.69
N GLN A 67 -7.60 3.57 19.99
CA GLN A 67 -7.92 2.97 21.29
C GLN A 67 -6.83 3.17 22.35
N GLY A 68 -5.84 4.03 22.07
CA GLY A 68 -4.81 4.43 23.04
C GLY A 68 -3.64 3.45 23.18
N ARG A 69 -3.52 2.43 22.32
CA ARG A 69 -2.37 1.51 22.33
C ARG A 69 -1.17 2.13 21.63
N ASP A 70 0.00 1.94 22.18
CA ASP A 70 1.25 2.35 21.53
C ASP A 70 1.51 1.50 20.28
N LEU A 71 2.00 2.13 19.21
CA LEU A 71 2.46 1.45 18.00
C LEU A 71 3.92 1.01 18.22
N PRO A 72 4.20 -0.30 18.36
CA PRO A 72 5.50 -0.78 18.80
C PRO A 72 6.55 -0.73 17.70
N LEU A 73 7.75 -0.26 18.06
CA LEU A 73 8.94 -0.29 17.20
C LEU A 73 10.11 -0.83 18.01
N LEU A 74 10.80 -1.84 17.46
CA LEU A 74 12.08 -2.31 17.95
C LEU A 74 13.18 -1.88 16.96
N ILE A 75 14.08 -1.00 17.40
CA ILE A 75 15.23 -0.56 16.61
C ILE A 75 16.42 -1.41 17.00
N VAL A 76 17.10 -2.01 16.00
CA VAL A 76 18.28 -2.84 16.23
C VAL A 76 19.47 -2.27 15.45
N SER A 77 20.57 -1.98 16.16
CA SER A 77 21.79 -1.41 15.62
C SER A 77 22.99 -1.74 16.52
N SER A 78 24.02 -2.38 15.99
CA SER A 78 25.26 -2.65 16.72
C SER A 78 25.99 -1.35 17.13
N ASP A 79 25.81 -0.26 16.37
CA ASP A 79 26.35 1.08 16.68
C ASP A 79 25.48 1.86 17.68
N ARG A 80 24.35 1.27 18.16
CA ARG A 80 23.39 1.97 19.04
C ARG A 80 22.80 3.23 18.40
N ALA A 81 22.67 3.24 17.08
CA ALA A 81 22.14 4.36 16.28
C ALA A 81 20.60 4.35 16.31
N PHE A 82 20.01 4.76 17.43
CA PHE A 82 18.59 4.64 17.72
C PHE A 82 17.75 5.89 17.35
N THR A 83 18.31 6.78 16.57
CA THR A 83 17.60 7.96 16.01
C THR A 83 17.92 8.11 14.53
N PRO A 84 17.02 8.74 13.72
CA PRO A 84 17.30 8.98 12.31
C PRO A 84 18.63 9.67 12.05
N ALA A 85 18.95 10.71 12.83
CA ALA A 85 20.19 11.47 12.70
C ALA A 85 21.44 10.63 13.04
N ALA A 86 21.36 9.76 14.06
CA ALA A 86 22.45 8.84 14.40
C ALA A 86 22.63 7.76 13.32
N ALA A 87 21.52 7.18 12.84
CA ALA A 87 21.53 6.16 11.78
C ALA A 87 22.11 6.69 10.47
N ALA A 88 21.75 7.90 10.08
CA ALA A 88 22.30 8.55 8.87
C ALA A 88 23.83 8.67 8.90
N LYS A 89 24.42 8.92 10.08
CA LYS A 89 25.87 9.05 10.26
C LYS A 89 26.65 7.74 10.13
N THR A 90 26.01 6.59 10.32
CA THR A 90 26.67 5.28 10.24
C THR A 90 27.02 4.88 8.81
N GLY A 91 26.29 5.41 7.82
CA GLY A 91 26.38 4.97 6.43
C GLY A 91 25.84 3.56 6.17
N LYS A 92 25.28 2.89 7.20
CA LYS A 92 24.65 1.57 7.06
C LYS A 92 23.28 1.69 6.39
N PRO A 93 22.85 0.70 5.59
CA PRO A 93 21.49 0.62 5.09
C PRO A 93 20.50 0.43 6.25
N ILE A 94 19.33 1.03 6.11
CA ILE A 94 18.22 0.93 7.04
C ILE A 94 17.15 0.07 6.38
N VAL A 95 16.74 -1.01 7.03
CA VAL A 95 15.59 -1.81 6.60
C VAL A 95 14.44 -1.60 7.58
N LEU A 96 13.26 -1.26 7.05
CA LEU A 96 12.00 -1.25 7.80
C LEU A 96 11.25 -2.55 7.49
N ILE A 97 11.03 -3.36 8.53
CA ILE A 97 10.26 -4.61 8.45
C ILE A 97 8.94 -4.38 9.18
N GLN A 98 7.85 -4.42 8.45
CA GLN A 98 6.49 -4.26 8.95
C GLN A 98 5.76 -5.59 8.95
N ALA A 99 5.06 -5.89 10.06
CA ALA A 99 4.16 -7.02 10.15
C ALA A 99 2.79 -6.57 10.69
N GLY A 100 1.75 -7.35 10.39
CA GLY A 100 0.43 -7.16 10.95
C GLY A 100 -0.29 -5.88 10.52
N ILE A 101 -0.10 -5.41 9.28
CA ILE A 101 -0.96 -4.36 8.69
C ILE A 101 -2.40 -4.88 8.56
N HIS A 102 -2.57 -6.13 8.15
CA HIS A 102 -3.77 -6.92 8.38
C HIS A 102 -3.54 -7.75 9.63
N ALA A 103 -4.23 -7.44 10.71
CA ALA A 103 -3.84 -7.89 12.04
C ALA A 103 -4.03 -9.39 12.32
N GLY A 104 -4.64 -10.14 11.41
CA GLY A 104 -4.70 -11.61 11.44
C GLY A 104 -3.59 -12.30 10.65
N GLU A 105 -2.80 -11.53 9.88
CA GLU A 105 -1.66 -11.99 9.09
C GLU A 105 -0.38 -11.76 9.91
N ILE A 106 -0.11 -12.65 10.84
CA ILE A 106 0.87 -12.41 11.92
C ILE A 106 2.14 -13.24 11.79
N ASP A 107 2.34 -13.91 10.68
CA ASP A 107 3.52 -14.75 10.44
C ASP A 107 4.82 -13.93 10.53
N GLY A 108 4.80 -12.71 9.96
CA GLY A 108 5.92 -11.77 10.04
C GLY A 108 6.24 -11.30 11.47
N LYS A 109 5.22 -11.19 12.34
CA LYS A 109 5.41 -10.84 13.75
C LYS A 109 6.23 -11.93 14.46
N ASP A 110 5.79 -13.17 14.37
CA ASP A 110 6.42 -14.26 15.09
C ASP A 110 7.77 -14.65 14.50
N ALA A 111 7.90 -14.61 13.16
CA ALA A 111 9.18 -14.79 12.47
C ALA A 111 10.21 -13.73 12.85
N GLY A 112 9.80 -12.45 12.86
CA GLY A 112 10.66 -11.32 13.21
C GLY A 112 11.12 -11.37 14.69
N LEU A 113 10.20 -11.66 15.61
CA LEU A 113 10.54 -11.82 17.04
C LEU A 113 11.53 -12.98 17.24
N ALA A 114 11.32 -14.13 16.57
CA ALA A 114 12.23 -15.26 16.65
C ALA A 114 13.62 -14.93 16.05
N LEU A 115 13.66 -14.27 14.90
CA LEU A 115 14.90 -13.86 14.25
C LEU A 115 15.70 -12.89 15.11
N LEU A 116 15.06 -11.86 15.66
CA LEU A 116 15.72 -10.87 16.51
C LEU A 116 16.17 -11.47 17.84
N ARG A 117 15.41 -12.40 18.43
CA ARG A 117 15.87 -13.19 19.58
C ARG A 117 17.17 -13.92 19.24
N ASP A 118 17.20 -14.64 18.13
CA ASP A 118 18.34 -15.46 17.75
C ASP A 118 19.60 -14.59 17.51
N MET A 119 19.44 -13.42 16.89
CA MET A 119 20.54 -12.48 16.67
C MET A 119 21.00 -11.78 17.96
N LEU A 120 20.06 -11.27 18.76
CA LEU A 120 20.39 -10.43 19.94
C LEU A 120 20.80 -11.23 21.16
N ILE A 121 20.16 -12.39 21.39
CA ILE A 121 20.34 -13.19 22.60
C ILE A 121 21.23 -14.39 22.33
N ARG A 122 20.88 -15.22 21.34
CA ARG A 122 21.62 -16.44 21.01
C ARG A 122 22.86 -16.21 20.16
N LYS A 123 23.06 -14.98 19.70
CA LYS A 123 24.17 -14.55 18.82
C LYS A 123 24.26 -15.32 17.49
N GLN A 124 23.17 -15.92 17.05
CA GLN A 124 23.09 -16.60 15.76
C GLN A 124 22.93 -15.55 14.64
N SER A 125 23.90 -15.48 13.73
CA SER A 125 23.95 -14.46 12.66
C SER A 125 23.95 -13.02 13.20
N ALA A 126 24.53 -12.77 14.37
CA ALA A 126 24.64 -11.45 14.97
C ALA A 126 25.56 -10.52 14.17
N ASP A 127 26.50 -11.09 13.41
CA ASP A 127 27.41 -10.43 12.47
C ASP A 127 26.66 -9.59 11.41
N LEU A 128 25.45 -10.00 11.03
CA LEU A 128 24.63 -9.24 10.08
C LEU A 128 24.31 -7.82 10.59
N LEU A 129 24.26 -7.60 11.90
CA LEU A 129 24.00 -6.31 12.52
C LEU A 129 25.19 -5.34 12.39
N ASP A 130 26.38 -5.84 12.02
CA ASP A 130 27.54 -4.99 11.82
C ASP A 130 27.41 -4.07 10.59
N SER A 131 26.47 -4.39 9.69
CA SER A 131 26.29 -3.67 8.42
C SER A 131 24.88 -3.18 8.16
N VAL A 132 23.90 -3.48 9.02
CA VAL A 132 22.47 -3.15 8.79
C VAL A 132 21.84 -2.58 10.05
N ILE A 133 20.99 -1.59 9.89
CA ILE A 133 20.07 -1.10 10.93
C ILE A 133 18.66 -1.61 10.63
N ILE A 134 18.03 -2.24 11.63
CA ILE A 134 16.69 -2.82 11.50
C ILE A 134 15.70 -1.97 12.28
N LEU A 135 14.62 -1.57 11.61
CA LEU A 135 13.42 -1.02 12.20
C LEU A 135 12.35 -2.10 12.10
N PHE A 136 11.97 -2.71 13.21
CA PHE A 136 10.97 -3.78 13.24
C PHE A 136 9.69 -3.32 13.90
N VAL A 137 8.59 -3.33 13.13
CA VAL A 137 7.21 -3.09 13.58
C VAL A 137 6.51 -4.44 13.66
N PRO A 138 6.41 -5.06 14.85
CA PRO A 138 5.84 -6.40 15.00
C PRO A 138 4.32 -6.44 14.75
N ILE A 139 3.62 -5.36 15.12
CA ILE A 139 2.17 -5.22 14.95
C ILE A 139 1.88 -3.79 14.53
N PHE A 140 1.51 -3.61 13.26
CA PHE A 140 1.15 -2.27 12.80
C PHE A 140 -0.31 -1.92 13.16
N ASN A 141 -1.26 -2.80 12.89
CA ASN A 141 -2.67 -2.62 13.23
C ASN A 141 -2.96 -3.18 14.63
N VAL A 142 -2.55 -2.46 15.67
CA VAL A 142 -2.65 -2.93 17.08
C VAL A 142 -4.09 -3.09 17.55
N ASP A 143 -5.02 -2.24 17.13
CA ASP A 143 -6.42 -2.32 17.54
C ASP A 143 -7.14 -3.47 16.84
N GLY A 144 -6.89 -3.69 15.54
CA GLY A 144 -7.35 -4.86 14.83
C GLY A 144 -6.78 -6.15 15.38
N HIS A 145 -5.52 -6.13 15.86
CA HIS A 145 -4.88 -7.27 16.49
C HIS A 145 -5.61 -7.69 17.79
N GLU A 146 -6.06 -6.73 18.58
CA GLU A 146 -6.78 -7.02 19.82
C GLU A 146 -8.26 -7.35 19.66
N ARG A 147 -8.81 -7.23 18.46
CA ARG A 147 -10.05 -7.92 18.07
C ARG A 147 -9.76 -9.40 17.82
N PHE A 148 -9.19 -10.04 18.83
CA PHE A 148 -8.59 -11.36 18.75
C PHE A 148 -9.63 -12.47 18.89
N GLY A 149 -9.55 -13.52 18.05
CA GLY A 149 -10.47 -14.65 18.12
C GLY A 149 -10.21 -15.73 17.06
N PRO A 150 -10.87 -16.89 17.21
CA PRO A 150 -10.63 -18.06 16.36
C PRO A 150 -11.26 -17.99 14.95
N TYR A 151 -12.19 -17.07 14.73
CA TYR A 151 -12.97 -16.99 13.47
C TYR A 151 -12.64 -15.78 12.61
N ASN A 152 -11.54 -15.11 12.87
CA ASN A 152 -11.22 -13.82 12.23
C ASN A 152 -10.70 -13.95 10.79
N ARG A 153 -10.16 -15.13 10.41
CA ARG A 153 -9.55 -15.38 9.09
C ARG A 153 -10.01 -16.75 8.57
N ILE A 154 -11.21 -16.80 7.97
CA ILE A 154 -11.80 -18.04 7.44
C ILE A 154 -10.93 -18.72 6.37
N ASN A 155 -10.16 -17.93 5.59
CA ASN A 155 -9.31 -18.46 4.52
C ASN A 155 -7.98 -19.02 5.02
N GLN A 156 -7.59 -18.73 6.28
CA GLN A 156 -6.22 -18.96 6.77
C GLN A 156 -6.15 -20.17 7.71
N ASN A 157 -5.22 -21.07 7.45
CA ASN A 157 -4.97 -22.26 8.27
C ASN A 157 -4.10 -21.92 9.49
N GLY A 158 -4.74 -21.46 10.57
CA GLY A 158 -4.08 -21.06 11.82
C GLY A 158 -3.43 -19.67 11.78
N PRO A 159 -2.92 -19.18 12.91
CA PRO A 159 -2.91 -19.82 14.22
C PRO A 159 -4.31 -20.06 14.82
N ALA A 160 -4.40 -20.67 16.01
CA ALA A 160 -5.67 -20.99 16.66
C ALA A 160 -6.59 -19.77 16.88
N GLU A 161 -5.98 -18.63 17.19
CA GLU A 161 -6.64 -17.33 17.31
C GLU A 161 -5.74 -16.23 16.76
N MET A 162 -6.33 -15.20 16.18
CA MET A 162 -5.62 -14.10 15.55
C MET A 162 -6.46 -12.81 15.53
N GLY A 163 -5.86 -11.69 15.12
CA GLY A 163 -6.55 -10.41 14.99
C GLY A 163 -7.48 -10.30 13.79
N TRP A 164 -8.21 -9.18 13.74
CA TRP A 164 -9.12 -8.81 12.66
C TRP A 164 -8.41 -7.95 11.61
N ARG A 165 -8.80 -8.06 10.34
CA ARG A 165 -8.14 -7.40 9.20
C ARG A 165 -8.02 -5.89 9.33
N THR A 166 -9.08 -5.21 9.74
CA THR A 166 -9.21 -3.75 9.74
C THR A 166 -8.93 -3.11 11.11
N THR A 167 -8.70 -1.80 11.13
CA THR A 167 -8.53 -1.00 12.35
C THR A 167 -9.80 -0.93 13.19
N ALA A 168 -9.73 -0.31 14.37
CA ALA A 168 -10.92 -0.04 15.21
C ALA A 168 -11.99 0.80 14.49
N ARG A 169 -11.58 1.65 13.52
CA ARG A 169 -12.47 2.46 12.68
C ARG A 169 -12.92 1.74 11.41
N ASN A 170 -12.66 0.46 11.29
CA ASN A 170 -12.96 -0.37 10.10
C ASN A 170 -12.26 0.12 8.81
N LEU A 171 -11.07 0.70 8.92
CA LEU A 171 -10.24 1.09 7.79
C LEU A 171 -9.20 0.01 7.50
N ASN A 172 -8.92 -0.24 6.22
CA ASN A 172 -7.83 -1.10 5.78
C ASN A 172 -6.56 -0.25 5.62
N LEU A 173 -5.57 -0.43 6.49
CA LEU A 173 -4.32 0.33 6.44
C LEU A 173 -3.57 0.14 5.11
N ASN A 174 -3.67 -1.04 4.48
CA ASN A 174 -3.09 -1.28 3.16
C ASN A 174 -3.96 -0.73 2.00
N ARG A 175 -4.73 0.31 2.26
CA ARG A 175 -5.44 1.19 1.31
C ARG A 175 -5.27 2.66 1.68
N ASP A 176 -4.42 2.95 2.68
CA ASP A 176 -4.42 4.25 3.35
C ASP A 176 -3.12 5.06 3.15
N TYR A 177 -2.11 4.51 2.44
CA TYR A 177 -0.81 5.16 2.28
C TYR A 177 -0.87 6.55 1.64
N MET A 178 -1.83 6.81 0.74
CA MET A 178 -1.96 8.13 0.10
C MET A 178 -2.90 9.06 0.84
N LYS A 179 -4.06 8.57 1.29
CA LYS A 179 -5.06 9.43 1.96
C LYS A 179 -4.77 9.69 3.45
N ALA A 180 -4.04 8.76 4.12
CA ALA A 180 -3.60 8.88 5.51
C ALA A 180 -4.72 9.27 6.50
N ASP A 181 -5.86 8.57 6.42
CA ASP A 181 -7.02 8.83 7.28
C ASP A 181 -6.87 8.22 8.67
N ALA A 182 -6.21 7.07 8.77
CA ALA A 182 -5.96 6.40 10.03
C ALA A 182 -4.79 7.05 10.80
N LEU A 183 -4.93 7.19 12.12
CA LEU A 183 -3.85 7.71 12.97
C LEU A 183 -2.62 6.81 12.92
N GLU A 184 -2.83 5.50 12.86
CA GLU A 184 -1.77 4.51 12.68
C GLU A 184 -0.98 4.76 11.40
N MET A 185 -1.67 5.03 10.27
CA MET A 185 -1.01 5.31 8.99
C MET A 185 -0.24 6.62 9.05
N ARG A 186 -0.79 7.68 9.64
CA ARG A 186 -0.04 8.95 9.83
C ARG A 186 1.24 8.74 10.63
N ALA A 187 1.19 7.92 11.67
CA ALA A 187 2.37 7.56 12.45
C ALA A 187 3.39 6.77 11.62
N MET A 188 2.94 5.79 10.81
CA MET A 188 3.81 5.00 9.94
C MET A 188 4.48 5.87 8.87
N LEU A 189 3.74 6.75 8.22
CA LEU A 189 4.27 7.67 7.23
C LEU A 189 5.29 8.65 7.84
N SER A 190 5.02 9.12 9.06
CA SER A 190 5.97 9.96 9.81
C SER A 190 7.24 9.18 10.19
N LEU A 191 7.12 7.92 10.59
CA LEU A 191 8.25 7.03 10.80
C LEU A 191 9.05 6.85 9.50
N PHE A 192 8.37 6.49 8.42
CA PHE A 192 8.96 6.25 7.10
C PHE A 192 9.72 7.49 6.59
N THR A 193 9.08 8.66 6.63
CA THR A 193 9.67 9.91 6.10
C THR A 193 10.80 10.46 6.98
N SER A 194 10.80 10.16 8.28
CA SER A 194 11.88 10.57 9.18
C SER A 194 13.12 9.67 9.10
N TRP A 195 12.93 8.36 8.91
CA TRP A 195 14.02 7.40 8.83
C TRP A 195 14.50 7.15 7.41
N LEU A 196 13.65 7.33 6.40
CA LEU A 196 13.92 7.07 4.99
C LEU A 196 14.61 5.71 4.78
N PRO A 197 13.93 4.59 5.09
CA PRO A 197 14.54 3.26 5.00
C PRO A 197 15.02 3.00 3.57
N ASP A 198 16.17 2.33 3.44
CA ASP A 198 16.74 1.99 2.15
C ASP A 198 16.05 0.77 1.51
N LEU A 199 15.42 -0.08 2.33
CA LEU A 199 14.53 -1.17 1.92
C LEU A 199 13.32 -1.23 2.85
N TYR A 200 12.14 -1.43 2.27
CA TYR A 200 10.90 -1.66 3.00
C TYR A 200 10.41 -3.09 2.78
N VAL A 201 10.16 -3.82 3.86
CA VAL A 201 9.63 -5.19 3.84
C VAL A 201 8.27 -5.20 4.50
N ASP A 202 7.25 -5.69 3.80
CA ASP A 202 5.87 -5.79 4.29
C ASP A 202 5.42 -7.26 4.30
N CYS A 203 5.07 -7.77 5.49
CA CYS A 203 4.76 -9.18 5.71
C CYS A 203 3.26 -9.43 5.77
N HIS A 204 2.78 -10.30 4.88
CA HIS A 204 1.40 -10.67 4.67
C HIS A 204 1.16 -12.18 4.66
N VAL A 205 -0.12 -12.56 4.56
CA VAL A 205 -0.59 -13.90 4.21
C VAL A 205 -1.53 -13.77 3.03
N THR A 206 -1.22 -14.47 1.93
CA THR A 206 -1.98 -14.40 0.69
C THR A 206 -3.36 -15.08 0.80
N ASP A 207 -4.22 -14.79 -0.14
CA ASP A 207 -5.46 -15.49 -0.44
C ASP A 207 -5.43 -16.00 -1.90
N GLY A 208 -6.55 -16.48 -2.44
CA GLY A 208 -6.67 -16.91 -3.83
C GLY A 208 -6.53 -18.41 -4.04
N ILE A 209 -5.86 -18.81 -5.14
CA ILE A 209 -5.73 -20.21 -5.56
C ILE A 209 -4.76 -21.00 -4.67
N ASP A 210 -4.94 -22.33 -4.62
CA ASP A 210 -4.00 -23.22 -3.94
C ASP A 210 -2.81 -23.59 -4.83
N PHE A 211 -1.62 -23.65 -4.22
CA PHE A 211 -0.36 -23.96 -4.89
C PHE A 211 0.66 -24.62 -3.93
N GLN A 212 1.78 -25.10 -4.49
CA GLN A 212 2.78 -25.83 -3.72
C GLN A 212 3.80 -24.93 -3.00
N TYR A 213 3.85 -23.64 -3.31
CA TYR A 213 4.78 -22.71 -2.68
C TYR A 213 4.37 -22.40 -1.23
N ASP A 214 5.36 -22.22 -0.34
CA ASP A 214 5.14 -21.85 1.05
C ASP A 214 4.98 -20.34 1.20
N VAL A 215 5.66 -19.59 0.34
CA VAL A 215 5.68 -18.12 0.31
C VAL A 215 5.75 -17.63 -1.13
N THR A 216 5.06 -16.52 -1.38
CA THR A 216 5.20 -15.73 -2.60
C THR A 216 5.71 -14.34 -2.24
N TYR A 217 6.25 -13.64 -3.23
CA TYR A 217 6.81 -12.30 -3.06
C TYR A 217 6.48 -11.42 -4.25
N THR A 218 6.48 -10.10 -4.04
CA THR A 218 6.53 -9.12 -5.13
C THR A 218 7.35 -7.90 -4.75
N THR A 219 7.83 -7.19 -5.75
CA THR A 219 8.54 -5.93 -5.67
C THR A 219 8.27 -5.10 -6.91
N GLU A 220 8.45 -3.78 -6.81
CA GLU A 220 8.28 -2.91 -7.96
C GLU A 220 9.53 -2.98 -8.86
N LEU A 221 9.33 -3.39 -10.11
CA LEU A 221 10.40 -3.52 -11.12
C LEU A 221 10.14 -2.65 -12.37
N GLY A 222 8.99 -2.00 -12.42
CA GLY A 222 8.54 -1.25 -13.58
C GLY A 222 8.97 0.23 -13.60
N PRO A 223 8.38 1.02 -14.47
CA PRO A 223 8.67 2.45 -14.60
C PRO A 223 8.18 3.29 -13.40
N ASN A 224 7.50 2.69 -12.44
CA ASN A 224 7.06 3.32 -11.19
C ASN A 224 8.17 3.47 -10.15
N ILE A 225 9.36 2.93 -10.37
CA ILE A 225 10.54 3.06 -9.50
C ILE A 225 11.79 3.39 -10.34
N PRO A 226 12.80 4.13 -9.81
CA PRO A 226 14.02 4.41 -10.54
C PRO A 226 14.74 3.13 -11.02
N ARG A 227 15.11 3.10 -12.31
CA ARG A 227 15.66 1.90 -12.98
C ARG A 227 16.87 1.28 -12.27
N ALA A 228 17.78 2.11 -11.73
CA ALA A 228 18.96 1.60 -11.03
C ALA A 228 18.57 0.85 -9.74
N VAL A 229 17.47 1.29 -9.08
CA VAL A 229 16.94 0.66 -7.86
C VAL A 229 16.24 -0.65 -8.20
N SER A 230 15.39 -0.68 -9.23
CA SER A 230 14.74 -1.92 -9.68
C SER A 230 15.75 -2.96 -10.20
N GLY A 231 16.80 -2.52 -10.91
CA GLY A 231 17.87 -3.40 -11.34
C GLY A 231 18.60 -4.05 -10.16
N TRP A 232 18.92 -3.28 -9.11
CA TRP A 232 19.53 -3.85 -7.90
C TRP A 232 18.59 -4.85 -7.21
N MET A 233 17.29 -4.57 -7.17
CA MET A 233 16.32 -5.52 -6.61
C MET A 233 16.34 -6.85 -7.37
N GLN A 234 16.34 -6.81 -8.70
CA GLN A 234 16.33 -7.99 -9.54
C GLN A 234 17.67 -8.74 -9.50
N ASP A 235 18.78 -8.04 -9.78
CA ASP A 235 20.08 -8.66 -10.07
C ASP A 235 20.90 -8.93 -8.79
N THR A 236 20.58 -8.23 -7.69
CA THR A 236 21.32 -8.38 -6.43
C THR A 236 20.46 -9.02 -5.35
N LEU A 237 19.28 -8.46 -5.02
CA LEU A 237 18.48 -8.97 -3.91
C LEU A 237 17.82 -10.30 -4.29
N LEU A 238 16.96 -10.32 -5.29
CA LEU A 238 16.18 -11.50 -5.64
C LEU A 238 17.07 -12.65 -6.12
N ALA A 239 18.08 -12.35 -6.93
CA ALA A 239 19.04 -13.36 -7.40
C ALA A 239 19.74 -14.14 -6.28
N ARG A 240 19.80 -13.58 -5.05
CA ARG A 240 20.44 -14.22 -3.87
C ARG A 240 19.43 -14.71 -2.84
N VAL A 241 18.35 -13.97 -2.64
CA VAL A 241 17.31 -14.32 -1.64
C VAL A 241 16.55 -15.56 -2.06
N LEU A 242 16.13 -15.66 -3.33
CA LEU A 242 15.30 -16.78 -3.77
C LEU A 242 15.99 -18.13 -3.61
N PRO A 243 17.23 -18.35 -4.12
CA PRO A 243 17.93 -19.60 -3.89
C PRO A 243 18.22 -19.90 -2.42
N ALA A 244 18.43 -18.87 -1.60
CA ALA A 244 18.68 -19.05 -0.16
C ALA A 244 17.43 -19.54 0.60
N VAL A 245 16.24 -19.09 0.20
CA VAL A 245 14.95 -19.57 0.74
C VAL A 245 14.72 -21.01 0.30
N GLU A 246 14.94 -21.33 -0.97
CA GLU A 246 14.83 -22.72 -1.48
C GLU A 246 15.80 -23.66 -0.79
N ALA A 247 17.05 -23.25 -0.58
CA ALA A 247 18.05 -24.02 0.16
C ALA A 247 17.69 -24.23 1.64
N SER A 248 16.79 -23.45 2.21
CA SER A 248 16.25 -23.66 3.56
C SER A 248 15.07 -24.64 3.60
N GLY A 249 14.66 -25.19 2.45
CA GLY A 249 13.60 -26.17 2.33
C GLY A 249 12.22 -25.58 2.02
N HIS A 250 12.13 -24.29 1.74
CA HIS A 250 10.88 -23.61 1.43
C HIS A 250 10.78 -23.27 -0.06
N ARG A 251 9.61 -23.55 -0.64
CA ARG A 251 9.31 -23.16 -2.02
C ARG A 251 8.85 -21.71 -2.06
N ILE A 252 9.42 -20.93 -2.97
CA ILE A 252 9.11 -19.50 -3.15
C ILE A 252 8.82 -19.20 -4.62
N PHE A 253 7.84 -18.31 -4.86
CA PHE A 253 7.49 -17.87 -6.20
C PHE A 253 7.03 -16.42 -6.20
N TRP A 254 6.84 -15.85 -7.40
CA TRP A 254 6.28 -14.53 -7.58
C TRP A 254 4.83 -14.48 -7.09
N TYR A 255 4.41 -13.37 -6.45
CA TYR A 255 3.00 -13.14 -6.11
C TYR A 255 2.22 -12.81 -7.37
N ILE A 256 1.20 -13.58 -7.65
CA ILE A 256 0.54 -13.62 -8.95
C ILE A 256 -0.97 -13.61 -8.82
N PHE A 257 -1.62 -13.15 -9.89
CA PHE A 257 -3.05 -13.25 -10.07
C PHE A 257 -3.31 -14.08 -11.33
N PRO A 258 -4.09 -15.19 -11.25
CA PRO A 258 -4.58 -15.86 -12.45
C PRO A 258 -5.40 -14.91 -13.31
N ARG A 259 -5.25 -14.98 -14.61
CA ARG A 259 -6.11 -14.22 -15.54
C ARG A 259 -7.53 -14.80 -15.60
N GLU A 260 -7.64 -16.10 -15.43
CA GLU A 260 -8.89 -16.82 -15.21
C GLU A 260 -8.72 -17.80 -14.04
N GLU A 261 -9.53 -17.64 -13.00
CA GLU A 261 -9.39 -18.41 -11.76
C GLU A 261 -9.57 -19.93 -11.98
N LEU A 262 -10.44 -20.32 -12.90
CA LEU A 262 -10.74 -21.73 -13.18
C LEU A 262 -9.87 -22.34 -14.30
N ASP A 263 -9.05 -21.53 -14.99
CA ASP A 263 -8.20 -21.99 -16.09
C ASP A 263 -6.82 -21.31 -16.07
N LEU A 264 -5.89 -21.91 -15.35
CA LEU A 264 -4.51 -21.41 -15.24
C LEU A 264 -3.74 -21.42 -16.57
N SER A 265 -4.21 -22.19 -17.59
CA SER A 265 -3.60 -22.17 -18.94
C SER A 265 -3.74 -20.82 -19.65
N LYS A 266 -4.71 -19.98 -19.23
CA LYS A 266 -4.87 -18.60 -19.72
C LYS A 266 -3.79 -17.66 -19.21
N GLY A 267 -2.97 -18.13 -18.29
CA GLY A 267 -1.81 -17.43 -17.78
C GLY A 267 -2.05 -16.70 -16.46
N MET A 268 -0.96 -16.14 -16.00
CA MET A 268 -0.87 -15.38 -14.76
C MET A 268 -0.33 -14.01 -15.03
N GLN A 269 -0.60 -13.05 -14.14
CA GLN A 269 -0.16 -11.68 -14.31
C GLN A 269 0.37 -11.08 -13.01
N SER A 270 1.30 -10.14 -13.15
CA SER A 270 1.78 -9.27 -12.09
C SER A 270 1.94 -7.86 -12.65
N GLY A 271 1.58 -6.85 -11.90
CA GLY A 271 1.61 -5.45 -12.32
C GLY A 271 2.17 -4.54 -11.24
N ALA A 272 2.33 -3.26 -11.56
CA ALA A 272 2.72 -2.23 -10.59
C ALA A 272 1.62 -2.01 -9.57
N ALA A 273 1.98 -1.92 -8.31
CA ALA A 273 1.03 -1.61 -7.26
C ALA A 273 0.62 -0.12 -7.30
N SER A 274 -0.66 0.14 -7.05
CA SER A 274 -1.18 1.49 -6.85
C SER A 274 -0.54 2.13 -5.61
N PRO A 275 -0.32 3.46 -5.59
CA PRO A 275 0.29 4.16 -4.44
C PRO A 275 -0.45 4.04 -3.11
N ARG A 276 -1.72 3.64 -3.11
CA ARG A 276 -2.48 3.35 -1.87
C ARG A 276 -1.96 2.15 -1.09
N PHE A 277 -1.17 1.29 -1.72
CA PHE A 277 -0.53 0.11 -1.13
C PHE A 277 0.90 0.41 -0.67
N SER A 278 1.42 -0.42 0.22
CA SER A 278 2.75 -0.28 0.80
C SER A 278 3.87 -0.22 -0.24
N THR A 279 3.87 -1.13 -1.21
CA THR A 279 4.91 -1.21 -2.24
C THR A 279 4.86 -0.06 -3.23
N GLY A 280 3.65 0.29 -3.70
CA GLY A 280 3.45 1.43 -4.61
C GLY A 280 3.83 2.77 -3.95
N TYR A 281 3.49 2.95 -2.66
CA TYR A 281 3.91 4.13 -1.91
C TYR A 281 5.44 4.21 -1.74
N ALA A 282 6.07 3.10 -1.36
CA ALA A 282 7.53 3.04 -1.23
C ALA A 282 8.22 3.42 -2.55
N ALA A 283 7.71 2.94 -3.69
CA ALA A 283 8.23 3.29 -5.02
C ALA A 283 8.13 4.79 -5.30
N LEU A 284 7.01 5.46 -4.94
CA LEU A 284 6.90 6.93 -5.05
C LEU A 284 7.87 7.68 -4.14
N GLN A 285 8.28 7.07 -3.04
CA GLN A 285 9.30 7.60 -2.14
C GLN A 285 10.74 7.26 -2.61
N ASN A 286 10.91 6.72 -3.83
CA ASN A 286 12.16 6.22 -4.41
C ASN A 286 12.80 5.09 -3.58
N ARG A 287 11.99 4.28 -2.91
CA ARG A 287 12.44 3.18 -2.05
C ARG A 287 12.00 1.84 -2.61
N PRO A 288 12.89 0.88 -2.74
CA PRO A 288 12.49 -0.47 -3.05
C PRO A 288 11.74 -1.08 -1.88
N SER A 289 10.85 -1.98 -2.21
CA SER A 289 10.08 -2.74 -1.24
C SER A 289 10.06 -4.21 -1.61
N LEU A 290 9.90 -5.06 -0.61
CA LEU A 290 9.64 -6.49 -0.78
C LEU A 290 8.35 -6.83 -0.03
N LEU A 291 7.32 -7.19 -0.77
CA LEU A 291 6.11 -7.79 -0.22
C LEU A 291 6.35 -9.28 -0.03
N ILE A 292 6.07 -9.79 1.14
CA ILE A 292 6.11 -11.21 1.49
C ILE A 292 4.68 -11.68 1.71
N GLU A 293 4.27 -12.73 0.99
CA GLU A 293 2.92 -13.29 1.05
C GLU A 293 3.02 -14.80 1.31
N THR A 294 2.88 -15.21 2.58
CA THR A 294 2.87 -16.64 2.91
C THR A 294 1.56 -17.29 2.48
N HIS A 295 1.59 -18.57 2.10
CA HIS A 295 0.41 -19.23 1.58
C HIS A 295 -0.58 -19.61 2.70
N MET A 296 -1.79 -19.05 2.65
CA MET A 296 -2.82 -19.17 3.70
C MET A 296 -3.16 -20.62 4.09
N LEU A 297 -3.12 -21.58 3.14
CA LEU A 297 -3.49 -22.97 3.37
C LEU A 297 -2.34 -23.82 3.94
N LYS A 298 -1.11 -23.31 3.98
CA LYS A 298 0.02 -24.00 4.63
C LYS A 298 -0.13 -23.94 6.15
N PRO A 299 0.39 -24.97 6.86
CA PRO A 299 0.45 -24.94 8.31
C PRO A 299 1.12 -23.66 8.82
N TYR A 300 0.61 -23.10 9.91
CA TYR A 300 1.13 -21.85 10.51
C TYR A 300 2.65 -21.91 10.74
N ARG A 301 3.15 -23.05 11.23
CA ARG A 301 4.59 -23.27 11.42
C ARG A 301 5.40 -23.09 10.14
N VAL A 302 4.94 -23.68 9.03
CA VAL A 302 5.63 -23.58 7.73
C VAL A 302 5.70 -22.11 7.26
N ARG A 303 4.62 -21.37 7.44
CA ARG A 303 4.54 -19.98 7.05
C ARG A 303 5.50 -19.08 7.87
N VAL A 304 5.54 -19.28 9.20
CA VAL A 304 6.47 -18.54 10.07
C VAL A 304 7.92 -18.89 9.76
N GLU A 305 8.24 -20.18 9.56
CA GLU A 305 9.60 -20.63 9.22
C GLU A 305 10.04 -20.07 7.85
N ALA A 306 9.17 -20.11 6.82
CA ALA A 306 9.45 -19.52 5.51
C ALA A 306 9.75 -18.01 5.61
N THR A 307 8.93 -17.27 6.38
CA THR A 307 9.17 -15.84 6.62
C THR A 307 10.48 -15.58 7.36
N TYR A 308 10.78 -16.39 8.40
CA TYR A 308 12.05 -16.29 9.14
C TYR A 308 13.25 -16.43 8.20
N HIS A 309 13.26 -17.48 7.36
CA HIS A 309 14.36 -17.74 6.44
C HIS A 309 14.46 -16.66 5.35
N LEU A 310 13.34 -16.15 4.87
CA LEU A 310 13.32 -15.08 3.88
C LEU A 310 13.87 -13.77 4.48
N LEU A 311 13.41 -13.35 5.66
CA LEU A 311 13.94 -12.16 6.35
C LEU A 311 15.44 -12.29 6.63
N LYS A 312 15.89 -13.47 7.06
CA LYS A 312 17.33 -13.74 7.28
C LYS A 312 18.13 -13.66 5.99
N ALA A 313 17.62 -14.15 4.86
CA ALA A 313 18.25 -14.06 3.56
C ALA A 313 18.35 -12.59 3.09
N VAL A 314 17.29 -11.79 3.27
CA VAL A 314 17.30 -10.35 2.98
C VAL A 314 18.39 -9.63 3.79
N LEU A 315 18.48 -9.91 5.10
CA LEU A 315 19.53 -9.30 5.96
C LEU A 315 20.94 -9.69 5.52
N ARG A 316 21.17 -10.92 5.06
CA ARG A 316 22.45 -11.35 4.50
C ARG A 316 22.83 -10.57 3.24
N VAL A 317 21.88 -10.34 2.34
CA VAL A 317 22.14 -9.52 1.15
C VAL A 317 22.42 -8.07 1.52
N LEU A 318 21.65 -7.49 2.45
CA LEU A 318 21.89 -6.14 2.94
C LEU A 318 23.24 -6.01 3.68
N HIS A 319 23.66 -7.02 4.41
CA HIS A 319 24.99 -7.05 5.04
C HIS A 319 26.12 -6.91 4.01
N SER A 320 26.02 -7.60 2.88
CA SER A 320 27.08 -7.63 1.85
C SER A 320 26.95 -6.51 0.81
N HIS A 321 25.72 -6.13 0.43
CA HIS A 321 25.42 -5.25 -0.70
C HIS A 321 24.56 -4.02 -0.32
N GLY A 322 24.19 -3.85 0.95
CA GLY A 322 23.26 -2.79 1.35
C GLY A 322 23.83 -1.37 1.22
N ARG A 323 25.15 -1.17 1.28
CA ARG A 323 25.75 0.13 1.03
C ARG A 323 25.57 0.58 -0.42
N GLU A 324 25.61 -0.35 -1.36
CA GLU A 324 25.33 -0.08 -2.77
C GLU A 324 23.85 0.38 -2.92
N LEU A 325 22.90 -0.36 -2.33
CA LEU A 325 21.50 0.02 -2.32
C LEU A 325 21.30 1.43 -1.77
N ARG A 326 21.88 1.71 -0.60
CA ARG A 326 21.82 3.03 0.00
C ARG A 326 22.31 4.13 -0.94
N HIS A 327 23.43 3.90 -1.64
CA HIS A 327 23.93 4.84 -2.63
C HIS A 327 22.93 5.08 -3.77
N LEU A 328 22.32 4.01 -4.28
CA LEU A 328 21.35 4.08 -5.38
C LEU A 328 20.08 4.86 -4.98
N VAL A 329 19.49 4.59 -3.81
CA VAL A 329 18.28 5.29 -3.37
C VAL A 329 18.55 6.76 -3.05
N HIS A 330 19.71 7.10 -2.46
CA HIS A 330 20.11 8.48 -2.24
C HIS A 330 20.39 9.23 -3.55
N ASN A 331 20.91 8.53 -4.55
CA ASN A 331 21.08 9.12 -5.88
C ASN A 331 19.72 9.37 -6.55
N ALA A 332 18.78 8.42 -6.43
CA ALA A 332 17.42 8.57 -6.93
C ALA A 332 16.74 9.80 -6.31
N ASP A 333 16.89 10.01 -5.00
CA ASP A 333 16.36 11.20 -4.31
C ASP A 333 16.92 12.51 -4.89
N ARG A 334 18.23 12.54 -5.18
CA ARG A 334 18.88 13.72 -5.78
C ARG A 334 18.41 13.99 -7.20
N VAL A 335 18.28 12.93 -8.00
CA VAL A 335 17.81 13.02 -9.39
C VAL A 335 16.37 13.56 -9.40
N VAL A 336 15.47 12.98 -8.60
CA VAL A 336 14.07 13.46 -8.52
C VAL A 336 14.02 14.92 -8.07
N ALA A 337 14.80 15.30 -7.07
CA ALA A 337 14.83 16.70 -6.59
C ALA A 337 15.40 17.69 -7.61
N GLY A 338 16.33 17.24 -8.46
CA GLY A 338 17.02 18.11 -9.43
C GLY A 338 16.36 18.20 -10.81
N SER A 339 15.52 17.23 -11.19
CA SER A 339 14.96 17.11 -12.56
C SER A 339 13.43 16.96 -12.58
N ALA A 340 12.74 17.26 -11.49
CA ALA A 340 11.30 17.06 -11.43
C ALA A 340 10.54 17.97 -12.41
N GLU A 341 10.89 19.27 -12.48
CA GLU A 341 10.22 20.22 -13.38
C GLU A 341 10.39 19.82 -14.85
N GLY A 342 9.26 19.70 -15.57
CA GLY A 342 9.23 19.37 -17.00
C GLY A 342 9.42 17.87 -17.31
N SER A 343 9.80 17.04 -16.33
CA SER A 343 9.79 15.59 -16.49
C SER A 343 8.36 15.05 -16.51
N PHE A 344 8.17 13.82 -16.99
CA PHE A 344 6.87 13.16 -16.96
C PHE A 344 6.82 12.18 -15.80
N GLU A 345 5.80 12.32 -14.95
CA GLU A 345 5.48 11.35 -13.90
C GLU A 345 4.34 10.44 -14.35
N PRO A 346 4.55 9.11 -14.39
CA PRO A 346 3.48 8.15 -14.65
C PRO A 346 2.43 8.16 -13.56
N LEU A 347 1.15 8.23 -13.94
CA LEU A 347 0.01 8.24 -13.01
C LEU A 347 -0.73 6.91 -12.95
N ARG A 348 -0.72 6.16 -14.06
CA ARG A 348 -1.43 4.88 -14.18
C ARG A 348 -0.61 3.90 -15.00
N PHE A 349 -0.66 2.64 -14.56
CA PHE A 349 0.05 1.54 -15.18
C PHE A 349 -0.92 0.46 -15.62
N GLY A 350 -0.57 -0.22 -16.71
CA GLY A 350 -1.25 -1.40 -17.21
C GLY A 350 -0.28 -2.58 -17.32
N ILE A 351 -0.83 -3.73 -17.69
CA ILE A 351 -0.06 -4.93 -18.01
C ILE A 351 -0.04 -5.09 -19.52
N GLY A 352 1.16 -5.19 -20.10
CA GLY A 352 1.37 -5.39 -21.53
C GLY A 352 0.82 -6.73 -22.02
N LYS A 353 0.88 -6.91 -23.36
CA LYS A 353 0.43 -8.14 -24.02
C LYS A 353 1.55 -9.18 -24.17
N ALA A 354 2.80 -8.78 -24.00
CA ALA A 354 3.93 -9.68 -24.04
C ALA A 354 3.93 -10.59 -22.81
N PHE A 355 4.32 -11.83 -23.01
CA PHE A 355 4.45 -12.80 -21.94
C PHE A 355 5.69 -13.67 -22.16
N HIS A 356 6.15 -14.30 -21.11
CA HIS A 356 7.11 -15.37 -21.15
C HIS A 356 6.56 -16.59 -20.42
N THR A 357 7.03 -17.77 -20.76
CA THR A 357 6.58 -19.00 -20.13
C THR A 357 7.28 -19.20 -18.79
N ARG A 358 6.52 -19.46 -17.73
CA ARG A 358 7.05 -19.86 -16.42
C ARG A 358 6.46 -21.19 -15.98
N ARG A 359 7.32 -22.02 -15.39
CA ARG A 359 6.88 -23.24 -14.72
C ARG A 359 6.22 -22.87 -13.40
N PHE A 360 4.97 -23.29 -13.22
CA PHE A 360 4.16 -23.07 -12.03
C PHE A 360 3.82 -24.39 -11.34
N LEU A 361 3.98 -24.42 -10.03
CA LEU A 361 3.68 -25.56 -9.17
C LEU A 361 2.33 -25.32 -8.48
N GLY A 362 1.24 -25.71 -9.12
CA GLY A 362 -0.11 -25.62 -8.62
C GLY A 362 -0.56 -26.85 -7.83
N ILE A 363 -1.80 -26.81 -7.36
CA ILE A 363 -2.55 -27.97 -6.88
C ILE A 363 -3.66 -28.25 -7.89
N ARG A 364 -3.86 -29.52 -8.24
CA ARG A 364 -4.85 -29.94 -9.23
C ARG A 364 -6.26 -29.57 -8.77
N PRO A 365 -6.97 -28.69 -9.49
CA PRO A 365 -8.36 -28.41 -9.20
C PRO A 365 -9.28 -29.40 -9.94
N ARG A 366 -10.46 -29.60 -9.39
CA ARG A 366 -11.62 -30.14 -10.12
C ARG A 366 -12.82 -29.24 -9.89
N THR A 367 -13.69 -29.17 -10.85
CA THR A 367 -14.95 -28.43 -10.74
C THR A 367 -16.10 -29.41 -10.56
N GLU A 368 -17.05 -29.05 -9.72
CA GLU A 368 -18.27 -29.82 -9.49
C GLU A 368 -19.46 -28.89 -9.22
N PRO A 369 -20.71 -29.34 -9.48
CA PRO A 369 -21.89 -28.56 -9.13
C PRO A 369 -21.96 -28.33 -7.62
N SER A 370 -22.37 -27.11 -7.22
CA SER A 370 -22.54 -26.74 -5.82
C SER A 370 -24.00 -26.64 -5.45
N ALA A 371 -24.44 -27.45 -4.52
CA ALA A 371 -25.77 -27.34 -3.94
C ALA A 371 -25.95 -26.08 -3.06
N ILE A 372 -24.84 -25.45 -2.64
CA ILE A 372 -24.87 -24.25 -1.78
C ILE A 372 -24.99 -22.96 -2.60
N SER A 373 -24.11 -22.80 -3.61
CA SER A 373 -24.12 -21.59 -4.45
C SER A 373 -25.07 -21.68 -5.64
N GLY A 374 -25.54 -22.87 -5.99
CA GLY A 374 -26.31 -23.15 -7.21
C GLY A 374 -25.49 -23.09 -8.51
N GLY A 375 -24.18 -22.83 -8.41
CA GLY A 375 -23.25 -22.75 -9.52
C GLY A 375 -22.22 -23.88 -9.51
N THR A 376 -21.04 -23.61 -10.07
CA THR A 376 -19.89 -24.52 -10.05
C THR A 376 -18.95 -24.10 -8.90
N ARG A 377 -18.47 -25.08 -8.13
CA ARG A 377 -17.42 -24.85 -7.14
C ARG A 377 -16.10 -25.47 -7.57
N LEU A 378 -15.02 -24.85 -7.14
CA LEU A 378 -13.67 -25.35 -7.25
C LEU A 378 -13.33 -26.20 -6.02
N VAL A 379 -12.71 -27.35 -6.25
CA VAL A 379 -12.24 -28.26 -5.19
C VAL A 379 -10.78 -28.61 -5.49
N TYR A 380 -9.88 -28.27 -4.57
CA TYR A 380 -8.48 -28.67 -4.66
C TYR A 380 -8.32 -30.10 -4.15
N THR A 381 -7.64 -30.95 -4.94
CA THR A 381 -7.50 -32.38 -4.63
C THR A 381 -6.34 -32.68 -3.69
N GLY A 382 -5.46 -31.70 -3.45
CA GLY A 382 -4.18 -31.90 -2.75
C GLY A 382 -3.08 -32.50 -3.62
N GLU A 383 -3.39 -32.95 -4.85
CA GLU A 383 -2.42 -33.48 -5.79
C GLU A 383 -1.63 -32.36 -6.46
N GLY A 384 -0.29 -32.46 -6.45
CA GLY A 384 0.58 -31.49 -7.12
C GLY A 384 0.36 -31.48 -8.64
N LEU A 385 0.37 -30.28 -9.22
CA LEU A 385 0.25 -30.05 -10.65
C LEU A 385 1.40 -29.14 -11.10
N GLU A 386 2.11 -29.55 -12.14
CA GLU A 386 3.12 -28.72 -12.78
C GLU A 386 2.61 -28.25 -14.13
N LEU A 387 2.66 -26.94 -14.37
CA LEU A 387 2.19 -26.29 -15.58
C LEU A 387 3.24 -25.32 -16.10
N ASP A 388 3.40 -25.28 -17.42
CA ASP A 388 4.05 -24.16 -18.09
C ASP A 388 2.96 -23.14 -18.43
N VAL A 389 3.01 -21.97 -17.79
CA VAL A 389 1.96 -20.95 -17.90
C VAL A 389 2.51 -19.66 -18.53
N PRO A 390 1.72 -18.99 -19.38
CA PRO A 390 2.03 -17.63 -19.81
C PRO A 390 2.06 -16.69 -18.61
N PHE A 391 3.14 -15.92 -18.45
CA PHE A 391 3.32 -14.97 -17.37
C PHE A 391 3.44 -13.55 -17.94
N TYR A 392 2.49 -12.70 -17.60
CA TYR A 392 2.37 -11.32 -18.08
C TYR A 392 2.84 -10.38 -16.98
N ASP A 393 4.03 -9.81 -17.13
CA ASP A 393 4.64 -8.89 -16.16
C ASP A 393 5.28 -7.65 -16.81
N GLU A 394 5.05 -7.44 -18.10
CA GLU A 394 5.42 -6.19 -18.76
C GLU A 394 4.55 -5.05 -18.23
N ILE A 395 5.17 -4.10 -17.51
CA ILE A 395 4.46 -2.94 -16.99
C ILE A 395 4.50 -1.81 -18.03
N THR A 396 3.32 -1.37 -18.47
CA THR A 396 3.15 -0.27 -19.42
C THR A 396 2.65 0.98 -18.71
N VAL A 397 3.04 2.17 -19.21
CA VAL A 397 2.49 3.45 -18.75
C VAL A 397 1.26 3.77 -19.56
N GLU A 398 0.09 3.81 -18.92
CA GLU A 398 -1.18 4.16 -19.57
C GLU A 398 -1.48 5.65 -19.52
N ASP A 399 -0.99 6.33 -18.48
CA ASP A 399 -1.21 7.75 -18.26
C ASP A 399 -0.04 8.39 -17.54
N SER A 400 0.30 9.62 -17.94
CA SER A 400 1.38 10.41 -17.35
C SER A 400 1.07 11.90 -17.40
N VAL A 401 1.77 12.68 -16.59
CA VAL A 401 1.63 14.13 -16.54
C VAL A 401 2.99 14.82 -16.50
N ALA A 402 3.13 15.94 -17.19
CA ALA A 402 4.30 16.80 -17.03
C ALA A 402 4.31 17.40 -15.63
N VAL A 403 5.41 17.27 -14.91
CA VAL A 403 5.57 17.78 -13.56
C VAL A 403 5.68 19.32 -13.62
N PRO A 404 4.80 20.08 -12.91
CA PRO A 404 4.88 21.53 -12.90
C PRO A 404 6.07 22.00 -12.06
N ARG A 405 6.40 23.28 -12.14
CA ARG A 405 7.39 23.88 -11.25
C ARG A 405 6.98 23.84 -9.78
N ALA A 406 5.70 24.10 -9.52
CA ALA A 406 5.09 23.99 -8.20
C ALA A 406 3.58 23.80 -8.31
N TYR A 407 2.96 23.25 -7.27
CA TYR A 407 1.52 23.36 -7.06
C TYR A 407 1.22 24.55 -6.13
N ILE A 408 0.04 25.17 -6.32
CA ILE A 408 -0.47 26.19 -5.42
C ILE A 408 -1.88 25.84 -4.97
N VAL A 409 -2.11 25.89 -3.65
CA VAL A 409 -3.37 25.46 -3.02
C VAL A 409 -3.90 26.59 -2.14
N PRO A 410 -5.17 27.03 -2.29
CA PRO A 410 -5.79 28.03 -1.45
C PRO A 410 -5.85 27.62 0.03
N PRO A 411 -5.83 28.56 0.98
CA PRO A 411 -5.70 28.28 2.41
C PRO A 411 -6.93 27.63 3.05
N GLU A 412 -8.11 27.74 2.42
CA GLU A 412 -9.36 27.11 2.90
C GLU A 412 -9.33 25.58 2.93
N TRP A 413 -8.41 24.95 2.19
CA TRP A 413 -8.20 23.50 2.20
C TRP A 413 -7.28 23.10 3.36
N THR A 414 -7.79 23.25 4.57
CA THR A 414 -7.03 23.17 5.84
C THR A 414 -6.43 21.79 6.14
N PHE A 415 -6.92 20.72 5.55
CA PHE A 415 -6.37 19.35 5.68
C PHE A 415 -5.03 19.17 4.94
N VAL A 416 -4.79 19.95 3.89
CA VAL A 416 -3.63 19.76 2.99
C VAL A 416 -2.29 19.91 3.72
N PRO A 417 -2.02 20.98 4.51
CA PRO A 417 -0.69 21.15 5.11
C PRO A 417 -0.32 20.05 6.11
N GLU A 418 -1.28 19.43 6.79
CA GLU A 418 -1.01 18.32 7.70
C GLU A 418 -0.58 17.07 6.91
N LEU A 419 -1.33 16.72 5.87
CA LEU A 419 -1.01 15.56 5.03
C LEU A 419 0.30 15.74 4.28
N LEU A 420 0.61 16.94 3.80
CA LEU A 420 1.91 17.21 3.17
C LEU A 420 3.08 16.95 4.14
N ARG A 421 2.97 17.40 5.41
CA ARG A 421 4.00 17.08 6.42
C ARG A 421 4.11 15.59 6.69
N THR A 422 2.99 14.91 6.79
CA THR A 422 2.94 13.45 6.99
C THR A 422 3.69 12.70 5.87
N HIS A 423 3.55 13.17 4.62
CA HIS A 423 4.27 12.59 3.46
C HIS A 423 5.70 13.09 3.29
N GLY A 424 6.19 13.98 4.16
CA GLY A 424 7.52 14.57 4.06
C GLY A 424 7.67 15.56 2.91
N ILE A 425 6.56 16.19 2.47
CA ILE A 425 6.52 17.17 1.38
C ILE A 425 6.72 18.58 1.96
N ARG A 426 7.70 19.30 1.42
CA ARG A 426 7.98 20.69 1.77
C ARG A 426 7.01 21.61 1.05
N PHE A 427 6.59 22.68 1.74
CA PHE A 427 5.76 23.74 1.18
C PHE A 427 6.04 25.05 1.88
N GLU A 428 5.69 26.13 1.22
CA GLU A 428 5.76 27.51 1.74
C GLU A 428 4.36 28.12 1.76
N ARG A 429 4.20 29.22 2.51
CA ARG A 429 2.95 29.98 2.51
C ARG A 429 3.18 31.34 1.86
N LEU A 430 2.24 31.77 1.01
CA LEU A 430 2.26 33.13 0.50
C LEU A 430 2.09 34.12 1.65
N SER A 431 2.99 35.10 1.74
CA SER A 431 2.90 36.19 2.72
C SER A 431 1.86 37.22 2.34
N SER A 432 1.54 37.37 1.05
CA SER A 432 0.53 38.30 0.50
C SER A 432 -0.20 37.62 -0.67
N GLY A 433 -1.39 38.16 -0.98
CA GLY A 433 -2.14 37.67 -2.16
C GLY A 433 -1.37 37.90 -3.46
N ARG A 434 -1.49 36.95 -4.40
CA ARG A 434 -0.88 37.03 -5.73
C ARG A 434 -1.84 36.54 -6.80
N THR A 435 -1.81 37.19 -7.96
CA THR A 435 -2.40 36.66 -9.19
C THR A 435 -1.30 36.07 -10.06
N VAL A 436 -1.47 34.83 -10.44
CA VAL A 436 -0.48 34.05 -11.20
C VAL A 436 -1.15 33.29 -12.35
N GLU A 437 -0.40 33.02 -13.40
CA GLU A 437 -0.82 32.10 -14.46
C GLU A 437 -0.68 30.67 -13.97
N VAL A 438 -1.73 29.88 -14.15
CA VAL A 438 -1.78 28.46 -13.76
C VAL A 438 -2.44 27.62 -14.83
N ASP A 439 -1.93 26.41 -14.99
CA ASP A 439 -2.71 25.31 -15.54
C ASP A 439 -3.55 24.71 -14.40
N SER A 440 -4.79 24.36 -14.70
CA SER A 440 -5.69 23.71 -13.74
C SER A 440 -6.71 22.86 -14.49
N TYR A 441 -7.80 22.48 -13.82
CA TYR A 441 -8.85 21.66 -14.43
C TYR A 441 -10.24 22.21 -14.09
N ARG A 442 -11.16 22.01 -15.04
CA ARG A 442 -12.61 22.04 -14.82
C ARG A 442 -13.14 20.65 -15.00
N PHE A 443 -14.22 20.33 -14.28
CA PHE A 443 -14.78 18.97 -14.31
C PHE A 443 -16.14 18.94 -14.99
N GLY A 444 -16.34 17.91 -15.82
CA GLY A 444 -17.62 17.56 -16.41
C GLY A 444 -18.00 16.12 -16.09
N ASN A 445 -19.25 15.76 -16.34
CA ASN A 445 -19.77 14.39 -16.19
C ASN A 445 -19.48 13.80 -14.79
N VAL A 446 -19.64 14.62 -13.74
CA VAL A 446 -19.34 14.21 -12.37
C VAL A 446 -20.40 13.22 -11.86
N GLN A 447 -19.94 12.08 -11.36
CA GLN A 447 -20.79 11.05 -10.76
C GLN A 447 -20.16 10.57 -9.46
N CYS A 448 -20.88 10.71 -8.36
CA CYS A 448 -20.46 10.17 -7.07
C CYS A 448 -20.75 8.67 -6.99
N ALA A 449 -19.85 7.90 -6.41
CA ALA A 449 -20.05 6.49 -6.14
C ALA A 449 -21.30 6.30 -5.24
N SER A 450 -22.09 5.27 -5.50
CA SER A 450 -23.33 4.99 -4.73
C SER A 450 -23.05 4.47 -3.32
N ARG A 451 -21.83 3.98 -3.06
CA ARG A 451 -21.41 3.44 -1.76
C ARG A 451 -20.03 4.00 -1.38
N PRO A 452 -19.76 4.23 -0.09
CA PRO A 452 -18.43 4.60 0.36
C PRO A 452 -17.44 3.44 0.17
N TYR A 453 -16.18 3.80 -0.05
CA TYR A 453 -15.05 2.88 -0.06
C TYR A 453 -13.96 3.41 0.86
N GLU A 454 -13.50 2.57 1.80
CA GLU A 454 -12.47 2.95 2.81
C GLU A 454 -12.77 4.28 3.52
N GLY A 455 -14.05 4.47 3.90
CA GLY A 455 -14.53 5.66 4.60
C GLY A 455 -14.67 6.93 3.75
N ARG A 456 -14.50 6.85 2.43
CA ARG A 456 -14.55 7.98 1.50
C ARG A 456 -15.57 7.77 0.39
N GLN A 457 -16.11 8.88 -0.13
CA GLN A 457 -17.02 8.89 -1.27
C GLN A 457 -16.23 9.30 -2.51
N ALA A 458 -15.87 8.34 -3.35
CA ALA A 458 -15.20 8.61 -4.60
C ALA A 458 -16.14 9.25 -5.63
N ALA A 459 -15.58 10.06 -6.52
CA ALA A 459 -16.28 10.59 -7.69
C ALA A 459 -15.52 10.22 -8.97
N THR A 460 -16.25 9.97 -10.04
CA THR A 460 -15.73 9.89 -11.40
C THR A 460 -16.09 11.18 -12.14
N TYR A 461 -15.22 11.61 -13.04
CA TYR A 461 -15.36 12.89 -13.75
C TYR A 461 -14.54 12.90 -15.02
N THR A 462 -14.85 13.83 -15.91
CA THR A 462 -13.98 14.21 -17.02
C THR A 462 -13.17 15.44 -16.60
N ALA A 463 -11.86 15.33 -16.53
CA ALA A 463 -10.96 16.44 -16.21
C ALA A 463 -10.60 17.20 -17.51
N ILE A 464 -11.02 18.45 -17.63
CA ILE A 464 -10.81 19.32 -18.79
C ILE A 464 -9.71 20.31 -18.41
N PRO A 465 -8.54 20.28 -19.06
CA PRO A 465 -7.45 21.20 -18.79
C PRO A 465 -7.86 22.65 -19.11
N VAL A 466 -7.43 23.59 -18.26
CA VAL A 466 -7.60 25.03 -18.47
C VAL A 466 -6.31 25.76 -18.15
N HIS A 467 -6.05 26.84 -18.88
CA HIS A 467 -4.98 27.80 -18.62
C HIS A 467 -5.60 29.14 -18.29
N GLU A 468 -5.32 29.69 -17.10
CA GLU A 468 -5.97 30.92 -16.66
C GLU A 468 -5.12 31.70 -15.66
N GLN A 469 -5.39 33.01 -15.55
CA GLN A 469 -4.92 33.81 -14.43
C GLN A 469 -5.83 33.58 -13.23
N ARG A 470 -5.24 33.24 -12.07
CA ARG A 470 -5.98 32.99 -10.83
C ARG A 470 -5.34 33.73 -9.66
N SER A 471 -6.19 34.36 -8.86
CA SER A 471 -5.76 35.04 -7.63
C SER A 471 -5.78 34.09 -6.45
N TYR A 472 -4.68 34.04 -5.73
CA TYR A 472 -4.50 33.26 -4.52
C TYR A 472 -4.26 34.21 -3.33
N PRO A 473 -5.04 34.12 -2.24
CA PRO A 473 -4.88 34.97 -1.08
C PRO A 473 -3.62 34.66 -0.28
N ALA A 474 -3.25 35.54 0.65
CA ALA A 474 -2.21 35.27 1.65
C ALA A 474 -2.54 33.99 2.41
N GLY A 475 -1.51 33.18 2.77
CA GLY A 475 -1.67 31.89 3.43
C GLY A 475 -1.82 30.71 2.47
N SER A 476 -2.03 30.93 1.15
CA SER A 476 -2.02 29.86 0.15
C SER A 476 -0.71 29.10 0.18
N LEU A 477 -0.78 27.79 -0.03
CA LEU A 477 0.38 26.91 -0.01
C LEU A 477 1.04 26.87 -1.39
N VAL A 478 2.35 27.02 -1.43
CA VAL A 478 3.19 26.78 -2.62
C VAL A 478 4.04 25.54 -2.35
N ILE A 479 3.90 24.53 -3.20
CA ILE A 479 4.57 23.23 -3.06
C ILE A 479 5.57 23.10 -4.21
N PRO A 480 6.85 23.46 -4.01
CA PRO A 480 7.87 23.40 -5.07
C PRO A 480 8.19 21.94 -5.40
N MET A 481 8.39 21.66 -6.69
CA MET A 481 8.64 20.27 -7.13
C MET A 481 10.12 19.89 -7.14
N ASN A 482 11.03 20.82 -6.88
CA ASN A 482 12.46 20.53 -6.67
C ASN A 482 12.72 19.93 -5.27
N GLN A 483 12.10 18.81 -5.00
CA GLN A 483 12.22 18.09 -3.72
C GLN A 483 12.14 16.57 -3.91
N ARG A 484 12.70 15.82 -2.96
CA ARG A 484 12.72 14.35 -2.97
C ARG A 484 11.32 13.72 -3.12
N ALA A 485 10.33 14.28 -2.42
CA ALA A 485 8.97 13.78 -2.39
C ALA A 485 8.08 14.33 -3.53
N ALA A 486 8.68 14.87 -4.60
CA ALA A 486 7.95 15.45 -5.74
C ALA A 486 6.94 14.46 -6.35
N ARG A 487 7.33 13.20 -6.54
CA ARG A 487 6.48 12.16 -7.10
C ARG A 487 5.21 11.93 -6.27
N VAL A 488 5.36 11.89 -4.93
CA VAL A 488 4.21 11.78 -4.02
C VAL A 488 3.29 12.99 -4.17
N ALA A 489 3.86 14.22 -4.24
CA ALA A 489 3.07 15.43 -4.43
C ALA A 489 2.28 15.42 -5.75
N VAL A 490 2.88 14.95 -6.86
CA VAL A 490 2.17 14.77 -8.14
C VAL A 490 0.96 13.87 -7.94
N HIS A 491 1.15 12.68 -7.38
CA HIS A 491 0.05 11.74 -7.18
C HIS A 491 -1.05 12.24 -6.24
N LEU A 492 -0.74 13.09 -5.27
CA LEU A 492 -1.73 13.70 -4.38
C LEU A 492 -2.56 14.79 -5.07
N PHE A 493 -1.96 15.58 -5.97
CA PHE A 493 -2.60 16.75 -6.56
C PHE A 493 -3.12 16.57 -7.98
N GLU A 494 -2.66 15.56 -8.73
CA GLU A 494 -3.16 15.35 -10.08
C GLU A 494 -4.51 14.63 -10.08
N PRO A 495 -5.59 15.25 -10.58
CA PRO A 495 -6.92 14.63 -10.60
C PRO A 495 -6.98 13.30 -11.35
N ARG A 496 -6.09 13.09 -12.32
CA ARG A 496 -6.02 11.87 -13.12
C ARG A 496 -5.33 10.71 -12.39
N SER A 497 -4.67 10.97 -11.25
CA SER A 497 -4.14 9.92 -10.39
C SER A 497 -5.26 9.26 -9.59
N GLY A 498 -5.36 7.93 -9.65
CA GLY A 498 -6.37 7.15 -8.94
C GLY A 498 -6.28 7.21 -7.41
N ASP A 499 -5.19 7.78 -6.87
CA ASP A 499 -4.94 7.94 -5.43
C ASP A 499 -4.79 9.41 -4.99
N SER A 500 -5.23 10.35 -5.84
CA SER A 500 -5.20 11.78 -5.50
C SER A 500 -6.21 12.15 -4.41
N PHE A 501 -5.99 13.29 -3.77
CA PHE A 501 -6.95 13.85 -2.83
C PHE A 501 -8.34 14.00 -3.44
N LEU A 502 -8.43 14.33 -4.74
CA LEU A 502 -9.70 14.42 -5.42
C LEU A 502 -10.33 13.04 -5.64
N ALA A 503 -9.56 12.05 -6.11
CA ALA A 503 -10.04 10.68 -6.30
C ALA A 503 -10.56 10.05 -5.00
N TRP A 504 -9.95 10.41 -3.87
CA TRP A 504 -10.42 10.03 -2.54
C TRP A 504 -11.57 10.90 -2.00
N GLY A 505 -12.09 11.84 -2.79
CA GLY A 505 -13.24 12.66 -2.41
C GLY A 505 -12.96 13.75 -1.39
N MET A 506 -11.69 14.10 -1.14
CA MET A 506 -11.35 15.15 -0.16
C MET A 506 -11.71 16.56 -0.65
N PHE A 507 -11.95 16.73 -1.95
CA PHE A 507 -12.38 17.97 -2.59
C PHE A 507 -13.84 17.93 -3.06
N ASN A 508 -14.65 16.94 -2.69
CA ASN A 508 -16.00 16.73 -3.25
C ASN A 508 -16.94 17.92 -3.16
N SER A 509 -16.75 18.81 -2.18
CA SER A 509 -17.56 20.03 -2.05
C SER A 509 -17.51 20.94 -3.28
N ILE A 510 -16.46 20.83 -4.13
CA ILE A 510 -16.40 21.60 -5.40
C ILE A 510 -17.45 21.14 -6.43
N PHE A 511 -18.00 19.95 -6.26
CA PHE A 511 -19.01 19.37 -7.14
C PHE A 511 -20.45 19.65 -6.67
N GLU A 512 -20.61 20.29 -5.53
CA GLU A 512 -21.91 20.53 -4.94
C GLU A 512 -22.43 21.92 -5.27
N GLN A 513 -23.54 21.99 -6.00
CA GLN A 513 -24.27 23.25 -6.17
C GLN A 513 -24.90 23.61 -4.83
N LYS A 514 -24.53 24.77 -4.25
CA LYS A 514 -25.07 25.24 -2.97
C LYS A 514 -26.09 26.37 -3.18
N GLU A 515 -25.84 27.28 -4.12
CA GLU A 515 -26.76 28.33 -4.46
C GLU A 515 -27.80 27.87 -5.48
N TYR A 516 -28.98 28.39 -5.42
CA TYR A 516 -30.12 28.03 -6.26
C TYR A 516 -30.98 29.27 -6.59
N ALA A 517 -31.88 29.13 -7.54
CA ALA A 517 -32.86 30.14 -7.87
C ALA A 517 -34.29 29.63 -7.56
N GLU A 518 -35.13 30.50 -7.03
CA GLU A 518 -36.55 30.21 -6.91
C GLU A 518 -37.17 30.00 -8.29
N LYS A 519 -38.08 29.02 -8.38
CA LYS A 519 -38.67 28.61 -9.67
C LYS A 519 -39.31 29.80 -10.40
N TYR A 520 -40.12 30.60 -9.71
CA TYR A 520 -40.81 31.74 -10.33
C TYR A 520 -39.86 32.84 -10.81
N VAL A 521 -38.69 32.98 -10.16
CA VAL A 521 -37.62 33.90 -10.62
C VAL A 521 -36.99 33.33 -11.88
N MET A 522 -36.65 32.05 -11.86
CA MET A 522 -35.95 31.43 -12.97
C MET A 522 -36.83 31.24 -14.21
N GLU A 523 -38.14 31.13 -14.07
CA GLU A 523 -39.09 31.19 -15.20
C GLU A 523 -38.97 32.49 -15.97
N THR A 524 -38.88 33.63 -15.26
CA THR A 524 -38.74 34.96 -15.86
C THR A 524 -37.37 35.16 -16.49
N VAL A 525 -36.34 34.89 -15.72
CA VAL A 525 -34.94 35.02 -16.17
C VAL A 525 -34.62 34.09 -17.32
N GLY A 526 -35.05 32.82 -17.21
CA GLY A 526 -34.82 31.80 -18.24
C GLY A 526 -35.51 32.13 -19.56
N LYS A 527 -36.73 32.67 -19.51
CA LYS A 527 -37.42 33.16 -20.71
C LYS A 527 -36.61 34.27 -21.39
N GLN A 528 -36.16 35.28 -20.64
CA GLN A 528 -35.33 36.36 -21.15
C GLN A 528 -34.01 35.82 -21.76
N MET A 529 -33.31 34.92 -21.07
CA MET A 529 -32.07 34.31 -21.56
C MET A 529 -32.28 33.60 -22.90
N LEU A 530 -33.38 32.85 -23.04
CA LEU A 530 -33.71 32.15 -24.30
C LEU A 530 -34.14 33.09 -25.42
N GLU A 531 -34.71 34.27 -25.10
CA GLU A 531 -35.04 35.29 -26.10
C GLU A 531 -33.81 36.05 -26.57
N GLU A 532 -32.87 36.35 -25.69
CA GLU A 532 -31.67 37.13 -25.97
C GLU A 532 -30.53 36.29 -26.59
N GLN A 533 -30.54 34.95 -26.40
CA GLN A 533 -29.45 34.05 -26.80
C GLN A 533 -29.96 32.92 -27.71
N PRO A 534 -29.99 33.11 -29.06
CA PRO A 534 -30.53 32.11 -29.99
C PRO A 534 -29.82 30.73 -29.92
N GLU A 535 -28.51 30.68 -29.67
CA GLU A 535 -27.78 29.43 -29.58
C GLU A 535 -28.17 28.68 -28.29
N LEU A 536 -28.32 29.37 -27.15
CA LEU A 536 -28.81 28.77 -25.92
C LEU A 536 -30.23 28.21 -26.10
N ARG A 537 -31.08 28.94 -26.82
CA ARG A 537 -32.43 28.46 -27.17
C ARG A 537 -32.37 27.14 -27.95
N LYS A 538 -31.53 27.10 -28.98
CA LYS A 538 -31.36 25.91 -29.81
C LYS A 538 -30.87 24.72 -28.99
N GLU A 539 -29.86 24.90 -28.12
CA GLU A 539 -29.40 23.84 -27.21
C GLU A 539 -30.50 23.34 -26.28
N PHE A 540 -31.28 24.26 -25.71
CA PHE A 540 -32.38 23.95 -24.82
C PHE A 540 -33.46 23.12 -25.53
N ASP A 541 -33.89 23.56 -26.73
CA ASP A 541 -34.93 22.89 -27.52
C ASP A 541 -34.45 21.50 -28.00
N MET A 542 -33.18 21.36 -28.38
CA MET A 542 -32.59 20.06 -28.73
C MET A 542 -32.59 19.11 -27.52
N LEU A 543 -32.25 19.59 -26.33
CA LEU A 543 -32.22 18.76 -25.13
C LEU A 543 -33.65 18.34 -24.71
N VAL A 544 -34.61 19.25 -24.80
CA VAL A 544 -36.04 18.94 -24.57
C VAL A 544 -36.55 17.86 -25.54
N ALA A 545 -36.10 17.91 -26.80
CA ALA A 545 -36.50 16.92 -27.81
C ALA A 545 -35.83 15.56 -27.64
N ALA A 546 -34.56 15.53 -27.16
CA ALA A 546 -33.73 14.33 -27.09
C ALA A 546 -33.86 13.57 -25.75
N ASP A 547 -34.18 14.25 -24.63
CA ASP A 547 -34.22 13.68 -23.29
C ASP A 547 -35.61 13.86 -22.65
N SER A 548 -36.37 12.77 -22.60
CA SER A 548 -37.72 12.76 -22.04
C SER A 548 -37.75 13.04 -20.53
N ALA A 549 -36.70 12.66 -19.78
CA ALA A 549 -36.58 12.94 -18.35
C ALA A 549 -36.35 14.45 -18.11
N PHE A 550 -35.51 15.08 -18.93
CA PHE A 550 -35.32 16.52 -18.92
C PHE A 550 -36.61 17.25 -19.34
N ALA A 551 -37.22 16.83 -20.43
CA ALA A 551 -38.48 17.41 -20.95
C ALA A 551 -39.61 17.37 -19.91
N GLY A 552 -39.73 16.28 -19.17
CA GLY A 552 -40.76 16.05 -18.16
C GLY A 552 -40.45 16.67 -16.78
N SER A 553 -39.27 17.26 -16.57
CA SER A 553 -38.85 17.79 -15.28
C SER A 553 -38.71 19.32 -15.29
N PRO A 554 -39.67 20.08 -14.76
CA PRO A 554 -39.51 21.55 -14.65
C PRO A 554 -38.27 21.97 -13.87
N GLY A 555 -37.94 21.25 -12.80
CA GLY A 555 -36.75 21.53 -11.98
C GLY A 555 -35.43 21.38 -12.75
N LEU A 556 -35.28 20.30 -13.54
CA LEU A 556 -34.07 20.09 -14.34
C LEU A 556 -33.93 21.18 -15.42
N ARG A 557 -35.03 21.56 -16.08
CA ARG A 557 -35.03 22.60 -17.09
C ARG A 557 -34.63 23.96 -16.53
N LEU A 558 -35.22 24.37 -15.40
CA LEU A 558 -34.89 25.63 -14.75
C LEU A 558 -33.46 25.63 -14.20
N ASN A 559 -33.02 24.53 -13.60
CA ASN A 559 -31.64 24.43 -13.13
C ASN A 559 -30.63 24.42 -14.27
N TRP A 560 -30.94 23.84 -15.42
CA TRP A 560 -30.11 23.88 -16.61
C TRP A 560 -29.87 25.34 -17.09
N LEU A 561 -30.94 26.17 -17.04
CA LEU A 561 -30.85 27.60 -17.34
C LEU A 561 -30.07 28.37 -16.27
N TYR A 562 -30.32 28.06 -14.97
CA TYR A 562 -29.57 28.64 -13.86
C TYR A 562 -28.06 28.41 -14.00
N LEU A 563 -27.66 27.19 -14.31
CA LEU A 563 -26.24 26.84 -14.50
C LEU A 563 -25.56 27.55 -15.68
N ARG A 564 -26.33 28.19 -16.57
CA ARG A 564 -25.86 29.00 -17.70
C ARG A 564 -26.09 30.50 -17.49
N SER A 565 -26.64 30.86 -16.36
CA SER A 565 -26.91 32.25 -15.99
C SER A 565 -25.67 32.96 -15.43
N PRO A 566 -25.66 34.31 -15.39
CA PRO A 566 -24.58 35.05 -14.74
C PRO A 566 -24.48 34.84 -13.22
N TRP A 567 -25.53 34.27 -12.58
CA TRP A 567 -25.63 34.06 -11.14
C TRP A 567 -25.06 32.72 -10.67
N VAL A 568 -24.62 31.83 -11.60
CA VAL A 568 -24.01 30.57 -11.24
C VAL A 568 -22.73 30.76 -10.45
N ASP A 569 -22.50 29.92 -9.46
CA ASP A 569 -21.19 29.90 -8.77
C ASP A 569 -20.09 29.47 -9.77
N LYS A 570 -19.22 30.43 -10.09
CA LYS A 570 -18.11 30.21 -11.04
C LYS A 570 -17.03 29.27 -10.49
N LYS A 571 -17.08 28.90 -9.20
CA LYS A 571 -16.21 27.90 -8.57
C LYS A 571 -16.75 26.48 -8.65
N LEU A 572 -18.01 26.29 -9.06
CA LEU A 572 -18.62 24.98 -9.24
C LEU A 572 -17.84 24.17 -10.31
N ASN A 573 -17.47 22.94 -9.99
CA ASN A 573 -16.70 22.05 -10.84
C ASN A 573 -15.31 22.60 -11.24
N VAL A 574 -14.73 23.51 -10.45
CA VAL A 574 -13.39 24.06 -10.68
C VAL A 574 -12.40 23.46 -9.69
N TYR A 575 -11.31 22.92 -10.20
CA TYR A 575 -10.25 22.40 -9.34
C TYR A 575 -9.54 23.56 -8.60
N PRO A 576 -9.44 23.52 -7.26
CA PRO A 576 -8.86 24.63 -6.51
C PRO A 576 -7.33 24.72 -6.64
N VAL A 577 -6.68 23.59 -6.98
CA VAL A 577 -5.22 23.51 -7.10
C VAL A 577 -4.77 24.03 -8.46
N GLY A 578 -3.80 24.95 -8.45
CA GLY A 578 -3.13 25.43 -9.65
C GLY A 578 -1.76 24.77 -9.83
N ARG A 579 -1.35 24.59 -11.07
CA ARG A 579 -0.02 24.13 -11.51
C ARG A 579 0.74 25.34 -12.05
N LEU A 580 1.80 25.76 -11.38
CA LEU A 580 2.62 26.88 -11.79
C LEU A 580 3.56 26.46 -12.94
N VAL A 581 3.45 27.13 -14.10
CA VAL A 581 4.19 26.82 -15.33
C VAL A 581 5.26 27.86 -15.69
N GLY A 582 5.29 29.01 -15.04
CA GLY A 582 6.23 30.11 -15.27
C GLY A 582 6.99 30.54 -13.99
N LYS A 583 7.83 31.58 -14.12
CA LYS A 583 8.43 32.24 -12.96
C LYS A 583 7.33 32.98 -12.19
N MET A 584 7.29 32.79 -10.86
CA MET A 584 6.44 33.61 -9.98
C MET A 584 6.97 35.04 -9.88
#